data_090ba7d7bc25566e81456ab5b2ad0321
#
_entry.id   090ba7d7bc25566e81456ab5b2ad0321
#
_cell.length_a   1.000
_cell.length_b   1.000
_cell.length_c   1.000
_cell.angle_alpha   90.00
_cell.angle_beta   90.00
_cell.angle_gamma   90.00
#
_symmetry.space_group_name_H-M   'P 1'
#
loop_
_entity.id
_entity.type
_entity.pdbx_description
1 polymer ?
#
loop_
_entity_poly.entity_id
_entity_poly.type
_entity_poly.pdbx_seq_one_letter_code
_entity_poly.pdbx_strand_id
1 'polypeptide(L)'
;HLESAEEDEHKGEHEHHHEHHGHEEEHEHHHHEHKHEGDSGSDEDEYGIGNFVYYRRRPFNREKLEEYAGRWPRNIIRSKGVVWFSDEQNMAYVFETSGRQISAGASGTWLAAAPKEEQDEVLAQEPKMREEWDEKVGDRMIKMCIIGQKMDKEKIISELDSLLD
;
A
#
# COMPACT_ATOMS: atom_id res chain seq x y z
N HIS A 1 -17.76 26.75 -54.17
CA HIS A 1 -16.77 27.81 -54.20
C HIS A 1 -15.71 27.51 -53.18
N LEU A 2 -14.60 26.90 -53.48
CA LEU A 2 -13.32 27.36 -54.02
C LEU A 2 -12.84 28.63 -53.35
N GLU A 3 -11.73 28.60 -52.63
CA GLU A 3 -10.35 28.87 -52.93
C GLU A 3 -9.57 28.83 -51.60
N SER A 4 -8.55 28.07 -51.40
CA SER A 4 -7.14 27.99 -51.83
C SER A 4 -6.23 29.07 -51.33
N ALA A 5 -5.11 28.55 -50.73
CA ALA A 5 -3.73 29.08 -50.68
C ALA A 5 -3.46 30.11 -49.57
N GLU A 6 -2.29 30.21 -48.96
CA GLU A 6 -0.93 29.82 -49.29
C GLU A 6 -0.05 29.76 -48.03
N GLU A 7 1.04 29.08 -48.16
CA GLU A 7 2.18 28.88 -47.28
C GLU A 7 2.89 30.17 -46.87
N ASP A 8 3.49 30.20 -45.68
CA ASP A 8 4.72 30.98 -45.49
C ASP A 8 5.64 30.29 -44.45
N GLU A 9 6.75 29.81 -44.95
CA GLU A 9 7.90 29.29 -44.22
C GLU A 9 8.67 30.46 -43.60
N HIS A 10 9.02 30.38 -42.32
CA HIS A 10 10.13 31.14 -41.77
C HIS A 10 11.10 30.23 -41.00
N LYS A 11 12.18 29.92 -41.69
CA LYS A 11 13.47 29.44 -41.20
C LYS A 11 14.14 30.55 -40.34
N GLY A 12 14.55 30.21 -39.18
CA GLY A 12 15.40 31.01 -38.33
C GLY A 12 16.36 30.13 -37.53
N GLU A 13 17.51 29.86 -38.11
CA GLU A 13 18.66 29.27 -37.43
C GLU A 13 19.29 30.30 -36.47
N HIS A 14 19.40 29.95 -35.20
CA HIS A 14 20.32 30.62 -34.29
C HIS A 14 21.21 29.59 -33.61
N GLU A 15 22.43 29.48 -34.13
CA GLU A 15 23.54 28.82 -33.45
C GLU A 15 24.00 29.73 -32.29
N HIS A 16 23.96 29.19 -31.08
CA HIS A 16 24.72 29.76 -29.96
C HIS A 16 25.79 28.75 -29.52
N HIS A 17 27.01 29.04 -29.90
CA HIS A 17 28.20 28.44 -29.30
C HIS A 17 28.37 28.96 -27.85
N HIS A 18 28.33 28.05 -26.90
CA HIS A 18 28.86 28.30 -25.56
C HIS A 18 30.07 27.40 -25.32
N GLU A 19 31.21 28.05 -25.19
CA GLU A 19 32.46 27.43 -24.74
C GLU A 19 32.31 27.03 -23.26
N HIS A 20 32.52 25.76 -23.00
CA HIS A 20 32.62 25.24 -21.64
C HIS A 20 34.05 25.33 -21.14
N HIS A 21 34.26 26.22 -20.17
CA HIS A 21 35.44 26.16 -19.31
C HIS A 21 35.24 25.01 -18.31
N GLY A 22 36.16 24.05 -18.36
CA GLY A 22 36.21 22.95 -17.40
C GLY A 22 36.66 23.46 -16.02
N HIS A 23 35.88 23.10 -15.03
CA HIS A 23 36.35 23.04 -13.65
C HIS A 23 36.19 21.58 -13.20
N GLU A 24 37.34 20.92 -13.10
CA GLU A 24 37.46 19.64 -12.42
C GLU A 24 37.50 19.95 -10.91
N GLU A 25 36.39 19.64 -10.22
CA GLU A 25 36.42 19.49 -8.77
C GLU A 25 36.16 18.04 -8.45
N GLU A 26 37.21 17.40 -7.97
CA GLU A 26 37.14 16.04 -7.43
C GLU A 26 36.30 16.06 -6.14
N HIS A 27 35.07 15.56 -6.22
CA HIS A 27 34.29 15.24 -5.03
C HIS A 27 34.58 13.79 -4.63
N GLU A 28 35.41 13.64 -3.60
CA GLU A 28 35.53 12.37 -2.89
C GLU A 28 34.19 12.01 -2.25
N HIS A 29 33.53 11.02 -2.84
CA HIS A 29 32.36 10.40 -2.24
C HIS A 29 32.82 9.46 -1.12
N HIS A 30 32.73 9.93 0.11
CA HIS A 30 32.79 9.04 1.25
C HIS A 30 31.55 8.15 1.27
N HIS A 31 31.72 6.91 0.85
CA HIS A 31 30.75 5.86 1.09
C HIS A 31 30.73 5.54 2.59
N HIS A 32 29.73 6.05 3.28
CA HIS A 32 29.38 5.50 4.58
C HIS A 32 28.60 4.20 4.34
N GLU A 33 29.28 3.08 4.51
CA GLU A 33 28.61 1.80 4.69
C GLU A 33 27.82 1.84 6.00
N HIS A 34 26.52 2.07 5.89
CA HIS A 34 25.62 1.78 6.99
C HIS A 34 25.33 0.27 6.97
N LYS A 35 26.03 -0.46 7.81
CA LYS A 35 25.62 -1.80 8.23
C LYS A 35 24.29 -1.66 8.94
N HIS A 36 23.20 -2.01 8.26
CA HIS A 36 21.96 -2.29 8.92
C HIS A 36 22.03 -3.69 9.52
N GLU A 37 22.46 -3.77 10.77
CA GLU A 37 22.13 -4.92 11.60
C GLU A 37 20.65 -4.79 11.92
N GLY A 38 19.89 -5.86 11.60
CA GLY A 38 18.45 -5.89 11.76
C GLY A 38 18.04 -5.69 13.22
N ASP A 39 17.51 -4.53 13.49
CA ASP A 39 16.67 -4.28 14.64
C ASP A 39 15.23 -4.16 14.16
N SER A 40 14.38 -5.11 14.58
CA SER A 40 12.94 -5.07 14.39
C SER A 40 12.31 -4.05 15.35
N GLY A 41 12.93 -2.90 15.48
CA GLY A 41 12.39 -1.74 16.18
C GLY A 41 11.43 -0.98 15.28
N SER A 42 10.28 -0.63 15.81
CA SER A 42 9.32 0.27 15.19
C SER A 42 10.04 1.48 14.58
N ASP A 43 9.83 1.72 13.27
CA ASP A 43 10.29 2.93 12.57
C ASP A 43 9.54 4.15 13.12
N GLU A 44 9.90 4.59 14.32
CA GLU A 44 9.41 5.85 14.88
C GLU A 44 10.36 6.98 14.47
N ASP A 45 9.81 8.04 13.88
CA ASP A 45 10.56 9.26 13.63
C ASP A 45 10.76 10.08 14.92
N GLU A 46 11.47 11.22 14.82
CA GLU A 46 11.73 12.10 15.96
C GLU A 46 10.46 12.70 16.60
N TYR A 47 9.31 12.64 15.93
CA TYR A 47 8.01 13.09 16.44
C TYR A 47 7.19 11.94 17.05
N GLY A 48 7.75 10.75 17.15
CA GLY A 48 7.05 9.56 17.64
C GLY A 48 6.00 9.04 16.67
N ILE A 49 6.10 9.39 15.39
CA ILE A 49 5.24 8.85 14.33
C ILE A 49 5.87 7.57 13.80
N GLY A 50 5.10 6.50 13.83
CA GLY A 50 5.52 5.20 13.34
C GLY A 50 4.47 4.57 12.44
N ASN A 51 4.83 3.46 11.85
CA ASN A 51 3.93 2.65 11.07
C ASN A 51 4.21 1.17 11.25
N PHE A 52 3.21 0.36 11.01
CA PHE A 52 3.36 -1.09 10.91
C PHE A 52 2.29 -1.67 10.00
N VAL A 53 2.51 -2.89 9.52
CA VAL A 53 1.55 -3.64 8.73
C VAL A 53 0.94 -4.72 9.60
N TYR A 54 -0.39 -4.70 9.71
CA TYR A 54 -1.17 -5.77 10.31
C TYR A 54 -1.54 -6.77 9.21
N TYR A 55 -1.03 -7.98 9.32
CA TYR A 55 -1.22 -9.04 8.33
C TYR A 55 -1.73 -10.31 8.98
N ARG A 56 -2.90 -10.79 8.52
CA ARG A 56 -3.50 -12.04 9.01
C ARG A 56 -4.18 -12.79 7.86
N ARG A 57 -4.17 -14.09 7.97
CA ARG A 57 -4.85 -15.00 7.02
C ARG A 57 -6.13 -15.59 7.63
N ARG A 58 -6.79 -14.82 8.47
CA ARG A 58 -8.08 -15.12 9.11
C ARG A 58 -9.02 -13.95 8.92
N PRO A 59 -10.33 -14.19 8.81
CA PRO A 59 -11.30 -13.12 8.63
C PRO A 59 -11.58 -12.37 9.94
N PHE A 60 -12.00 -11.12 9.81
CA PHE A 60 -12.64 -10.38 10.89
C PHE A 60 -14.09 -10.84 11.09
N ASN A 61 -14.55 -10.81 12.32
CA ASN A 61 -15.96 -10.75 12.63
C ASN A 61 -16.46 -9.31 12.39
N ARG A 62 -17.44 -9.15 11.50
CA ARG A 62 -17.93 -7.83 11.09
C ARG A 62 -18.46 -7.02 12.25
N GLU A 63 -19.29 -7.62 13.10
CA GLU A 63 -19.89 -6.91 14.25
C GLU A 63 -18.83 -6.45 15.26
N LYS A 64 -17.86 -7.30 15.52
CA LYS A 64 -16.75 -6.95 16.40
C LYS A 64 -15.90 -5.80 15.85
N LEU A 65 -15.62 -5.81 14.54
CA LEU A 65 -14.89 -4.72 13.91
C LEU A 65 -15.68 -3.42 13.94
N GLU A 66 -16.98 -3.45 13.66
CA GLU A 66 -17.85 -2.27 13.72
C GLU A 66 -17.92 -1.68 15.12
N GLU A 67 -18.02 -2.52 16.15
CA GLU A 67 -17.97 -2.07 17.54
C GLU A 67 -16.61 -1.44 17.88
N TYR A 68 -15.53 -2.08 17.50
CA TYR A 68 -14.19 -1.55 17.72
C TYR A 68 -13.93 -0.24 16.96
N ALA A 69 -14.49 -0.10 15.75
CA ALA A 69 -14.41 1.12 14.97
C ALA A 69 -15.02 2.32 15.71
N GLY A 70 -16.06 2.10 16.50
CA GLY A 70 -16.67 3.13 17.35
C GLY A 70 -15.76 3.65 18.47
N ARG A 71 -14.71 2.91 18.81
CA ARG A 71 -13.69 3.26 19.80
C ARG A 71 -12.27 3.14 19.24
N TRP A 72 -12.13 3.45 17.97
CA TRP A 72 -10.84 3.35 17.26
C TRP A 72 -9.75 4.12 17.98
N PRO A 73 -8.53 3.57 18.13
CA PRO A 73 -7.46 4.23 18.86
C PRO A 73 -7.16 5.62 18.32
N ARG A 74 -7.15 6.62 19.22
CA ARG A 74 -6.97 8.02 18.83
C ARG A 74 -5.57 8.36 18.36
N ASN A 75 -4.60 7.56 18.72
CA ASN A 75 -3.22 7.73 18.31
C ASN A 75 -2.93 7.13 16.92
N ILE A 76 -3.89 6.43 16.31
CA ILE A 76 -3.84 6.07 14.90
C ILE A 76 -4.26 7.28 14.07
N ILE A 77 -3.34 7.81 13.27
CA ILE A 77 -3.58 8.96 12.39
C ILE A 77 -4.30 8.51 11.13
N ARG A 78 -3.83 7.42 10.54
CA ARG A 78 -4.36 6.88 9.30
C ARG A 78 -4.13 5.38 9.22
N SER A 79 -5.08 4.68 8.64
CA SER A 79 -4.91 3.29 8.26
C SER A 79 -5.61 3.00 6.94
N LYS A 80 -5.06 2.07 6.18
CA LYS A 80 -5.65 1.61 4.93
C LYS A 80 -5.21 0.19 4.64
N GLY A 81 -6.12 -0.60 4.16
CA GLY A 81 -5.79 -1.92 3.69
C GLY A 81 -6.98 -2.75 3.27
N VAL A 82 -6.68 -3.94 2.80
CA VAL A 82 -7.68 -4.93 2.44
C VAL A 82 -8.06 -5.74 3.68
N VAL A 83 -9.34 -5.99 3.82
CA VAL A 83 -9.91 -6.81 4.89
C VAL A 83 -10.85 -7.87 4.33
N TRP A 84 -11.08 -8.87 5.12
CA TRP A 84 -11.89 -10.01 4.80
C TRP A 84 -12.82 -10.31 5.99
N PHE A 85 -14.11 -10.54 5.72
CA PHE A 85 -15.11 -10.82 6.74
C PHE A 85 -15.59 -12.25 6.68
N SER A 86 -15.82 -12.86 7.85
CA SER A 86 -16.28 -14.24 7.96
C SER A 86 -17.68 -14.48 7.42
N ASP A 87 -18.55 -13.45 7.45
CA ASP A 87 -19.92 -13.51 6.94
C ASP A 87 -20.03 -13.26 5.44
N GLU A 88 -18.96 -12.84 4.78
CA GLU A 88 -18.94 -12.51 3.35
C GLU A 88 -17.58 -12.87 2.73
N GLN A 89 -17.28 -14.15 2.73
CA GLN A 89 -15.94 -14.66 2.42
C GLN A 89 -15.51 -14.51 0.96
N ASN A 90 -16.44 -14.24 0.06
CA ASN A 90 -16.13 -14.08 -1.36
C ASN A 90 -15.75 -12.65 -1.74
N MET A 91 -16.03 -11.68 -0.88
CA MET A 91 -15.81 -10.26 -1.14
C MET A 91 -14.62 -9.72 -0.38
N ALA A 92 -13.73 -9.02 -1.09
CA ALA A 92 -12.69 -8.20 -0.49
C ALA A 92 -13.24 -6.81 -0.18
N TYR A 93 -12.82 -6.25 0.95
CA TYR A 93 -13.15 -4.89 1.35
C TYR A 93 -11.88 -4.07 1.50
N VAL A 94 -11.96 -2.80 1.17
CA VAL A 94 -10.95 -1.82 1.53
C VAL A 94 -11.44 -1.05 2.76
N PHE A 95 -10.67 -1.14 3.83
CA PHE A 95 -10.90 -0.44 5.08
C PHE A 95 -9.96 0.75 5.17
N GLU A 96 -10.49 1.93 5.42
CA GLU A 96 -9.72 3.16 5.55
C GLU A 96 -10.14 3.93 6.80
N THR A 97 -9.16 4.49 7.48
CA THR A 97 -9.38 5.47 8.53
C THR A 97 -8.53 6.71 8.31
N SER A 98 -9.07 7.87 8.63
CA SER A 98 -8.36 9.15 8.64
C SER A 98 -8.91 9.97 9.80
N GLY A 99 -8.15 10.05 10.88
CA GLY A 99 -8.65 10.62 12.12
C GLY A 99 -9.86 9.84 12.64
N ARG A 100 -11.01 10.48 12.74
CA ARG A 100 -12.27 9.88 13.18
C ARG A 100 -13.14 9.34 12.04
N GLN A 101 -12.75 9.60 10.80
CA GLN A 101 -13.48 9.09 9.65
C GLN A 101 -13.05 7.65 9.37
N ILE A 102 -14.03 6.76 9.31
CA ILE A 102 -13.83 5.34 9.07
C ILE A 102 -14.76 4.93 7.93
N SER A 103 -14.21 4.25 6.95
CA SER A 103 -14.97 3.71 5.83
C SER A 103 -14.54 2.30 5.48
N ALA A 104 -15.48 1.50 5.02
CA ALA A 104 -15.23 0.18 4.45
C ALA A 104 -16.09 0.04 3.20
N GLY A 105 -15.46 -0.27 2.09
CA GLY A 105 -16.13 -0.44 0.81
C GLY A 105 -15.75 -1.73 0.13
N ALA A 106 -16.71 -2.38 -0.54
CA ALA A 106 -16.47 -3.56 -1.34
C ALA A 106 -15.50 -3.22 -2.48
N SER A 107 -14.45 -4.01 -2.62
CA SER A 107 -13.37 -3.80 -3.59
C SER A 107 -13.42 -4.77 -4.77
N GLY A 108 -14.12 -5.88 -4.61
CA GLY A 108 -14.21 -6.93 -5.61
C GLY A 108 -14.16 -8.31 -4.98
N THR A 109 -14.23 -9.31 -5.83
CA THR A 109 -14.22 -10.72 -5.42
C THR A 109 -12.79 -11.22 -5.25
N TRP A 110 -12.54 -12.01 -4.20
CA TRP A 110 -11.27 -12.71 -4.08
C TRP A 110 -11.09 -13.72 -5.24
N LEU A 111 -9.87 -13.92 -5.68
CA LEU A 111 -9.56 -14.94 -6.67
C LEU A 111 -9.95 -16.34 -6.19
N ALA A 112 -9.82 -16.60 -4.89
CA ALA A 112 -10.24 -17.85 -4.27
C ALA A 112 -11.75 -18.16 -4.41
N ALA A 113 -12.58 -17.16 -4.69
CA ALA A 113 -14.01 -17.31 -4.96
C ALA A 113 -14.34 -17.54 -6.43
N ALA A 114 -13.35 -17.38 -7.34
CA ALA A 114 -13.51 -17.61 -8.76
C ALA A 114 -13.48 -19.13 -9.11
N PRO A 115 -13.98 -19.52 -10.29
CA PRO A 115 -13.83 -20.88 -10.79
C PRO A 115 -12.35 -21.27 -10.88
N LYS A 116 -12.07 -22.55 -10.67
CA LYS A 116 -10.68 -23.05 -10.62
C LYS A 116 -9.90 -22.78 -11.91
N GLU A 117 -10.53 -22.82 -13.05
CA GLU A 117 -9.89 -22.50 -14.35
C GLU A 117 -9.37 -21.07 -14.38
N GLU A 118 -10.16 -20.13 -13.88
CA GLU A 118 -9.77 -18.73 -13.78
C GLU A 118 -8.66 -18.53 -12.74
N GLN A 119 -8.73 -19.23 -11.60
CA GLN A 119 -7.66 -19.24 -10.61
C GLN A 119 -6.33 -19.68 -11.22
N ASP A 120 -6.34 -20.80 -11.93
CA ASP A 120 -5.15 -21.40 -12.53
C ASP A 120 -4.55 -20.46 -13.60
N GLU A 121 -5.38 -19.80 -14.39
CA GLU A 121 -4.96 -18.85 -15.40
C GLU A 121 -4.28 -17.62 -14.80
N VAL A 122 -4.88 -17.02 -13.78
CA VAL A 122 -4.31 -15.85 -13.09
C VAL A 122 -3.02 -16.22 -12.35
N LEU A 123 -3.01 -17.36 -11.65
CA LEU A 123 -1.83 -17.83 -10.94
C LEU A 123 -0.66 -18.17 -11.89
N ALA A 124 -0.95 -18.59 -13.11
CA ALA A 124 0.08 -18.83 -14.12
C ALA A 124 0.75 -17.52 -14.60
N GLN A 125 0.02 -16.41 -14.59
CA GLN A 125 0.47 -15.11 -15.09
C GLN A 125 1.06 -14.21 -14.00
N GLU A 126 0.68 -14.42 -12.74
CA GLU A 126 1.04 -13.58 -11.61
C GLU A 126 1.92 -14.33 -10.59
N PRO A 127 3.27 -14.27 -10.73
CA PRO A 127 4.18 -14.98 -9.82
C PRO A 127 4.02 -14.58 -8.36
N LYS A 128 3.78 -13.30 -8.10
CA LYS A 128 3.59 -12.77 -6.74
C LYS A 128 2.33 -13.34 -6.08
N MET A 129 1.24 -13.48 -6.83
CA MET A 129 0.01 -14.09 -6.37
C MET A 129 0.23 -15.56 -5.99
N ARG A 130 1.04 -16.30 -6.76
CA ARG A 130 1.41 -17.69 -6.44
C ARG A 130 2.19 -17.81 -5.15
N GLU A 131 3.11 -16.90 -4.88
CA GLU A 131 3.91 -16.90 -3.65
C GLU A 131 3.05 -16.65 -2.41
N GLU A 132 2.06 -15.79 -2.52
CA GLU A 132 1.16 -15.42 -1.42
C GLU A 132 -0.07 -16.35 -1.30
N TRP A 133 -0.24 -17.28 -2.23
CA TRP A 133 -1.40 -18.19 -2.25
C TRP A 133 -1.35 -19.18 -1.10
N ASP A 134 -2.39 -19.19 -0.29
CA ASP A 134 -2.58 -20.15 0.79
C ASP A 134 -3.46 -21.33 0.31
N GLU A 135 -3.09 -22.55 0.67
CA GLU A 135 -3.83 -23.76 0.26
C GLU A 135 -5.27 -23.80 0.78
N LYS A 136 -5.53 -23.18 1.94
CA LYS A 136 -6.85 -23.19 2.58
C LYS A 136 -7.71 -21.99 2.19
N VAL A 137 -7.13 -20.82 2.13
CA VAL A 137 -7.87 -19.56 1.99
C VAL A 137 -7.60 -18.84 0.66
N GLY A 138 -6.60 -19.30 -0.11
CA GLY A 138 -6.25 -18.68 -1.38
C GLY A 138 -5.57 -17.33 -1.20
N ASP A 139 -6.10 -16.30 -1.84
CA ASP A 139 -5.62 -14.92 -1.74
C ASP A 139 -6.30 -14.10 -0.63
N ARG A 140 -7.24 -14.67 0.08
CA ARG A 140 -7.94 -14.00 1.17
C ARG A 140 -6.98 -13.62 2.28
N MET A 141 -7.04 -12.37 2.71
CA MET A 141 -6.17 -11.84 3.75
C MET A 141 -6.72 -10.57 4.38
N ILE A 142 -6.19 -10.24 5.55
CA ILE A 142 -6.21 -8.91 6.11
C ILE A 142 -4.79 -8.35 5.98
N LYS A 143 -4.64 -7.22 5.34
CA LYS A 143 -3.36 -6.51 5.24
C LYS A 143 -3.61 -5.03 5.30
N MET A 144 -3.31 -4.42 6.44
CA MET A 144 -3.54 -3.01 6.69
C MET A 144 -2.24 -2.34 7.09
N CYS A 145 -1.93 -1.20 6.47
CA CYS A 145 -0.89 -0.30 6.94
C CYS A 145 -1.49 0.66 7.96
N ILE A 146 -0.90 0.74 9.14
CA ILE A 146 -1.36 1.56 10.26
C ILE A 146 -0.27 2.58 10.57
N ILE A 147 -0.64 3.86 10.53
CA ILE A 147 0.24 4.99 10.81
C ILE A 147 -0.31 5.73 12.03
N GLY A 148 0.52 6.00 12.98
CA GLY A 148 0.07 6.69 14.18
C GLY A 148 1.21 7.30 14.97
N GLN A 149 0.85 7.98 16.06
CA GLN A 149 1.78 8.66 16.95
C GLN A 149 1.81 7.97 18.30
N LYS A 150 3.00 7.63 18.78
CA LYS A 150 3.20 6.98 20.09
C LYS A 150 2.30 5.75 20.27
N MET A 151 2.22 4.93 19.23
CA MET A 151 1.40 3.72 19.26
C MET A 151 2.03 2.64 20.12
N ASP A 152 1.19 1.96 20.90
CA ASP A 152 1.50 0.67 21.45
C ASP A 152 1.13 -0.41 20.41
N LYS A 153 2.09 -0.77 19.59
CA LYS A 153 1.91 -1.73 18.49
C LYS A 153 1.36 -3.07 18.96
N GLU A 154 1.94 -3.61 20.04
CA GLU A 154 1.53 -4.92 20.57
C GLU A 154 0.09 -4.91 21.11
N LYS A 155 -0.30 -3.82 21.76
CA LYS A 155 -1.67 -3.63 22.22
C LYS A 155 -2.66 -3.54 21.06
N ILE A 156 -2.35 -2.74 20.04
CA ILE A 156 -3.20 -2.60 18.85
C ILE A 156 -3.35 -3.96 18.14
N ILE A 157 -2.26 -4.68 17.95
CA ILE A 157 -2.29 -6.02 17.34
C ILE A 157 -3.14 -6.98 18.17
N SER A 158 -2.99 -6.99 19.47
CA SER A 158 -3.78 -7.84 20.37
C SER A 158 -5.27 -7.51 20.31
N GLU A 159 -5.62 -6.23 20.27
CA GLU A 159 -7.01 -5.79 20.14
C GLU A 159 -7.61 -6.18 18.79
N LEU A 160 -6.87 -6.00 17.69
CA LEU A 160 -7.29 -6.43 16.35
C LEU A 160 -7.43 -7.96 16.25
N ASP A 161 -6.53 -8.71 16.86
CA ASP A 161 -6.62 -10.17 16.90
C ASP A 161 -7.87 -10.66 17.64
N SER A 162 -8.33 -9.92 18.64
CA SER A 162 -9.58 -10.23 19.35
C SER A 162 -10.83 -10.09 18.46
N LEU A 163 -10.73 -9.43 17.32
CA LEU A 163 -11.83 -9.24 16.35
C LEU A 163 -11.89 -10.34 15.29
N LEU A 164 -10.90 -11.22 15.26
CA LEU A 164 -10.83 -12.32 14.29
C LEU A 164 -11.82 -13.43 14.64
N ASP A 165 -12.36 -14.07 13.62
CA ASP A 165 -13.14 -15.32 13.71
C ASP A 165 -12.29 -16.57 13.47
#